data_bfb5bd49cc355974496cfa559a00430a
#
_entry.id   bfb5bd49cc355974496cfa559a00430a
#
_cell.length_a   1.000
_cell.length_b   1.000
_cell.length_c   1.000
_cell.angle_alpha   90.00
_cell.angle_beta   90.00
_cell.angle_gamma   90.00
#
_symmetry.space_group_name_H-M   'P 1'
#
loop_
_entity.id
_entity.type
_entity.pdbx_description
1 polymer ?
#
loop_
_entity_poly.entity_id
_entity_poly.type
_entity_poly.pdbx_seq_one_letter_code
_entity_poly.pdbx_strand_id
1 'polypeptide(L)'
;MRWLSQALVAALIALAGCGGGDDPPERTVNLAAGEPVRVTAEEYAFDPTKIVVARGGTSLPITLDNQGDLAHDIKVLDGERELGGVPSFPGGEQRTGTVPLAPGQYRFVCTVADHEELGMVGELQVRE
;
A
#
# COMPACT_ATOMS: atom_id res chain seq x y z
N MET A 1 9.33 68.25 21.38
CA MET A 1 9.50 67.55 20.12
C MET A 1 9.29 66.06 20.36
N ARG A 2 8.17 65.50 19.92
CA ARG A 2 7.82 64.11 20.12
C ARG A 2 8.08 63.39 18.80
N TRP A 3 9.05 62.47 18.79
CA TRP A 3 9.33 61.58 17.66
C TRP A 3 8.40 60.37 17.75
N LEU A 4 7.48 60.24 16.81
CA LEU A 4 6.63 59.06 16.65
C LEU A 4 7.38 58.06 15.75
N SER A 5 7.89 57.04 16.37
CA SER A 5 8.42 55.87 15.65
C SER A 5 7.25 55.00 15.18
N GLN A 6 7.00 55.02 13.89
CA GLN A 6 6.06 54.05 13.28
C GLN A 6 6.78 52.71 13.09
N ALA A 7 6.37 51.73 13.86
CA ALA A 7 6.80 50.36 13.66
C ALA A 7 6.00 49.75 12.49
N LEU A 8 6.69 49.47 11.39
CA LEU A 8 6.17 48.69 10.29
C LEU A 8 6.06 47.24 10.74
N VAL A 9 4.84 46.77 10.93
CA VAL A 9 4.56 45.33 11.10
C VAL A 9 4.50 44.72 9.70
N ALA A 10 5.56 44.00 9.35
CA ALA A 10 5.58 43.18 8.16
C ALA A 10 4.77 41.90 8.45
N ALA A 11 3.57 41.81 7.90
CA ALA A 11 2.78 40.59 7.92
C ALA A 11 3.42 39.59 6.95
N LEU A 12 4.08 38.55 7.50
CA LEU A 12 4.47 37.39 6.75
C LEU A 12 3.21 36.58 6.45
N ILE A 13 2.76 36.65 5.22
CA ILE A 13 1.74 35.70 4.70
C ILE A 13 2.46 34.40 4.42
N ALA A 14 2.33 33.44 5.33
CA ALA A 14 2.72 32.08 5.07
C ALA A 14 1.73 31.48 4.04
N LEU A 15 2.17 31.33 2.79
CA LEU A 15 1.45 30.51 1.83
C LEU A 15 1.60 29.05 2.31
N ALA A 16 0.58 28.56 3.00
CA ALA A 16 0.40 27.14 3.19
C ALA A 16 0.10 26.52 1.81
N GLY A 17 1.12 25.97 1.18
CA GLY A 17 0.96 25.20 -0.03
C GLY A 17 0.17 23.94 0.32
N CYS A 18 -1.09 23.88 -0.08
CA CYS A 18 -1.87 22.64 -0.11
C CYS A 18 -1.31 21.76 -1.23
N GLY A 19 -0.31 20.95 -0.94
CA GLY A 19 0.08 19.80 -1.72
C GLY A 19 -0.84 18.65 -1.38
N GLY A 20 -2.11 18.69 -1.85
CA GLY A 20 -3.04 17.58 -1.74
C GLY A 20 -2.88 16.65 -2.91
N GLY A 21 -1.99 15.65 -2.83
CA GLY A 21 -2.16 14.41 -3.55
C GLY A 21 -3.00 13.51 -2.67
N ASP A 22 -4.14 13.04 -3.17
CA ASP A 22 -4.99 12.06 -2.48
C ASP A 22 -4.38 10.65 -2.57
N ASP A 23 -3.09 10.52 -2.29
CA ASP A 23 -2.49 9.20 -2.12
C ASP A 23 -3.04 8.59 -0.83
N PRO A 24 -3.50 7.33 -0.89
CA PRO A 24 -3.97 6.65 0.32
C PRO A 24 -2.83 6.62 1.35
N PRO A 25 -3.13 6.78 2.63
CA PRO A 25 -2.12 6.80 3.67
C PRO A 25 -1.33 5.49 3.66
N GLU A 26 0.00 5.59 3.62
CA GLU A 26 0.86 4.43 3.75
C GLU A 26 0.64 3.76 5.12
N ARG A 27 0.22 2.51 5.09
CA ARG A 27 0.08 1.69 6.29
C ARG A 27 0.99 0.48 6.22
N THR A 28 1.82 0.32 7.24
CA THR A 28 2.70 -0.84 7.39
C THR A 28 2.12 -1.84 8.39
N VAL A 29 2.13 -3.11 8.03
CA VAL A 29 1.79 -4.23 8.91
C VAL A 29 3.03 -5.10 9.12
N ASN A 30 3.31 -5.44 10.38
CA ASN A 30 4.39 -6.33 10.75
C ASN A 30 3.80 -7.69 11.17
N LEU A 31 4.28 -8.75 10.55
CA LEU A 31 3.80 -10.11 10.74
C LEU A 31 4.90 -11.00 11.32
N ALA A 32 4.52 -11.92 12.20
CA ALA A 32 5.35 -13.07 12.55
C ALA A 32 5.44 -14.05 11.37
N ALA A 33 6.41 -14.96 11.42
CA ALA A 33 6.53 -16.02 10.41
C ALA A 33 5.27 -16.89 10.37
N GLY A 34 4.71 -17.07 9.16
CA GLY A 34 3.49 -17.85 8.96
C GLY A 34 2.17 -17.17 9.34
N GLU A 35 2.23 -15.96 9.88
CA GLU A 35 1.04 -15.19 10.20
C GLU A 35 0.32 -14.74 8.93
N PRO A 36 -1.01 -14.95 8.81
CA PRO A 36 -1.77 -14.51 7.66
C PRO A 36 -1.95 -12.99 7.65
N VAL A 37 -2.08 -12.43 6.46
CA VAL A 37 -2.40 -11.03 6.26
C VAL A 37 -3.71 -10.86 5.51
N ARG A 38 -4.48 -9.85 5.91
CA ARG A 38 -5.64 -9.36 5.17
C ARG A 38 -5.26 -8.07 4.46
N VAL A 39 -5.51 -8.04 3.16
CA VAL A 39 -5.35 -6.86 2.31
C VAL A 39 -6.72 -6.47 1.78
N THR A 40 -7.10 -5.24 2.00
CA THR A 40 -8.32 -4.67 1.43
C THR A 40 -7.98 -4.05 0.07
N ALA A 41 -8.84 -4.26 -0.91
CA ALA A 41 -8.76 -3.64 -2.23
C ALA A 41 -9.96 -2.75 -2.48
N GLU A 42 -9.72 -1.54 -2.93
CA GLU A 42 -10.68 -0.59 -3.46
C GLU A 42 -10.15 0.02 -4.76
N GLU A 43 -10.91 0.84 -5.45
CA GLU A 43 -10.47 1.56 -6.65
C GLU A 43 -9.67 2.82 -6.24
N TYR A 44 -8.40 2.94 -6.40
CA TYR A 44 -7.40 1.99 -6.91
C TYR A 44 -6.28 1.89 -5.87
N ALA A 45 -6.56 1.22 -4.78
CA ALA A 45 -5.65 1.17 -3.63
C ALA A 45 -5.70 -0.19 -2.92
N PHE A 46 -4.56 -0.57 -2.35
CA PHE A 46 -4.47 -1.62 -1.34
C PHE A 46 -4.29 -1.02 0.06
N ASP A 47 -4.80 -1.70 1.08
CA ASP A 47 -4.54 -1.42 2.47
C ASP A 47 -4.32 -2.76 3.24
N PRO A 48 -3.14 -3.01 3.83
CA PRO A 48 -1.95 -2.15 3.93
C PRO A 48 -1.20 -1.97 2.61
N THR A 49 -0.38 -0.93 2.51
CA THR A 49 0.53 -0.67 1.38
C THR A 49 1.91 -1.29 1.59
N LYS A 50 2.25 -1.63 2.83
CA LYS A 50 3.51 -2.27 3.17
C LYS A 50 3.32 -3.41 4.16
N ILE A 51 3.90 -4.54 3.84
CA ILE A 51 3.89 -5.75 4.68
C ILE A 51 5.34 -6.11 5.00
N VAL A 52 5.62 -6.32 6.28
CA VAL A 52 6.93 -6.78 6.76
C VAL A 52 6.75 -8.11 7.48
N VAL A 53 7.36 -9.16 6.96
CA VAL A 53 7.38 -10.48 7.58
C VAL A 53 8.69 -10.64 8.35
N ALA A 54 8.61 -10.98 9.63
CA ALA A 54 9.73 -11.00 10.55
C ALA A 54 10.79 -12.05 10.21
N ARG A 55 10.42 -13.15 9.54
CA ARG A 55 11.33 -14.22 9.16
C ARG A 55 10.84 -14.93 7.90
N GLY A 56 11.76 -15.20 6.98
CA GLY A 56 11.52 -15.96 5.78
C GLY A 56 11.45 -17.48 5.99
N GLY A 57 11.31 -18.21 4.88
CA GLY A 57 11.31 -19.68 4.85
C GLY A 57 9.93 -20.31 5.09
N THR A 58 8.90 -19.52 5.18
CA THR A 58 7.51 -19.97 5.28
C THR A 58 6.66 -19.38 4.17
N SER A 59 5.45 -19.88 4.02
CA SER A 59 4.47 -19.30 3.10
C SER A 59 3.67 -18.20 3.81
N LEU A 60 3.24 -17.21 3.03
CA LEU A 60 2.34 -16.14 3.49
C LEU A 60 0.93 -16.39 2.99
N PRO A 61 -0.03 -16.70 3.86
CA PRO A 61 -1.44 -16.67 3.50
C PRO A 61 -1.92 -15.22 3.36
N ILE A 62 -2.50 -14.90 2.20
CA ILE A 62 -3.06 -13.58 1.92
C ILE A 62 -4.55 -13.72 1.70
N THR A 63 -5.34 -13.02 2.49
CA THR A 63 -6.77 -12.84 2.21
C THR A 63 -6.96 -11.48 1.54
N LEU A 64 -7.40 -11.51 0.29
CA LEU A 64 -7.82 -10.29 -0.42
C LEU A 64 -9.31 -10.06 -0.15
N ASP A 65 -9.60 -8.92 0.45
CA ASP A 65 -10.95 -8.45 0.70
C ASP A 65 -11.29 -7.35 -0.32
N ASN A 66 -12.04 -7.72 -1.36
CA ASN A 66 -12.41 -6.78 -2.40
C ASN A 66 -13.64 -5.98 -1.97
N GLN A 67 -13.41 -4.78 -1.46
CA GLN A 67 -14.44 -3.83 -1.04
C GLN A 67 -14.80 -2.82 -2.15
N GLY A 68 -14.16 -2.93 -3.30
CA GLY A 68 -14.48 -2.12 -4.47
C GLY A 68 -15.67 -2.63 -5.28
N ASP A 69 -15.99 -1.93 -6.34
CA ASP A 69 -17.05 -2.30 -7.30
C ASP A 69 -16.48 -3.12 -8.46
N LEU A 70 -15.20 -2.97 -8.76
CA LEU A 70 -14.52 -3.66 -9.85
C LEU A 70 -13.87 -4.97 -9.38
N ALA A 71 -13.53 -5.83 -10.33
CA ALA A 71 -12.72 -7.00 -10.05
C ALA A 71 -11.29 -6.57 -9.70
N HIS A 72 -10.71 -7.21 -8.70
CA HIS A 72 -9.33 -7.05 -8.29
C HIS A 72 -8.65 -8.39 -8.08
N ASP A 73 -7.34 -8.43 -8.23
CA ASP A 73 -6.47 -9.52 -7.80
C ASP A 73 -5.32 -8.96 -6.95
N ILE A 74 -4.52 -9.85 -6.41
CA ILE A 74 -3.24 -9.51 -5.79
C ILE A 74 -2.20 -10.55 -6.22
N LYS A 75 -1.11 -10.06 -6.80
CA LYS A 75 0.03 -10.88 -7.22
C LYS A 75 1.29 -10.39 -6.54
N VAL A 76 2.02 -11.33 -5.94
CA VAL A 76 3.35 -11.05 -5.36
C VAL A 76 4.41 -11.32 -6.41
N LEU A 77 5.26 -10.32 -6.63
CA LEU A 77 6.29 -10.32 -7.67
C LEU A 77 7.69 -10.24 -7.07
N ASP A 78 8.58 -11.07 -7.57
CA ASP A 78 10.04 -10.95 -7.40
C ASP A 78 10.61 -10.37 -8.72
N GLY A 79 10.87 -9.06 -8.73
CA GLY A 79 11.04 -8.34 -9.98
C GLY A 79 9.78 -8.44 -10.85
N GLU A 80 9.88 -9.08 -12.00
CA GLU A 80 8.74 -9.33 -12.90
C GLU A 80 8.17 -10.76 -12.77
N ARG A 81 8.81 -11.61 -11.95
CA ARG A 81 8.38 -12.99 -11.78
C ARG A 81 7.25 -13.09 -10.75
N GLU A 82 6.13 -13.62 -11.16
CA GLU A 82 5.01 -13.91 -10.26
C GLU A 82 5.33 -15.11 -9.37
N LEU A 83 5.19 -14.94 -8.07
CA LEU A 83 5.37 -16.00 -7.07
C LEU A 83 4.04 -16.64 -6.68
N GLY A 84 2.94 -15.93 -6.77
CA GLY A 84 1.60 -16.35 -6.37
C GLY A 84 0.75 -15.18 -5.90
N GLY A 85 -0.39 -15.49 -5.34
CA GLY A 85 -1.34 -14.50 -4.84
C GLY A 85 -2.77 -15.01 -4.90
N VAL A 86 -3.71 -14.12 -5.16
CA VAL A 86 -5.13 -14.41 -5.29
C VAL A 86 -5.59 -14.01 -6.70
N PRO A 87 -6.17 -14.94 -7.49
CA PRO A 87 -6.73 -14.61 -8.80
C PRO A 87 -7.86 -13.58 -8.69
N SER A 88 -8.15 -12.87 -9.78
CA SER A 88 -9.18 -11.84 -9.80
C SER A 88 -10.57 -12.37 -9.51
N PHE A 89 -11.37 -11.57 -8.81
CA PHE A 89 -12.75 -11.86 -8.46
C PHE A 89 -13.55 -10.57 -8.27
N PRO A 90 -14.88 -10.63 -8.38
CA PRO A 90 -15.74 -9.45 -8.28
C PRO A 90 -15.68 -8.76 -6.92
N GLY A 91 -16.08 -7.49 -6.88
CA GLY A 91 -16.26 -6.73 -5.65
C GLY A 91 -17.26 -7.37 -4.68
N GLY A 92 -17.06 -7.10 -3.39
CA GLY A 92 -17.91 -7.60 -2.31
C GLY A 92 -17.59 -8.99 -1.80
N GLU A 93 -16.55 -9.63 -2.33
CA GLU A 93 -16.12 -10.98 -1.93
C GLU A 93 -14.72 -10.97 -1.29
N GLN A 94 -14.38 -12.08 -0.62
CA GLN A 94 -13.05 -12.34 -0.06
C GLN A 94 -12.53 -13.67 -0.56
N ARG A 95 -11.22 -13.72 -0.88
CA ARG A 95 -10.54 -14.97 -1.24
C ARG A 95 -9.15 -15.01 -0.67
N THR A 96 -8.67 -16.20 -0.36
CA THR A 96 -7.36 -16.44 0.21
C THR A 96 -6.50 -17.23 -0.76
N GLY A 97 -5.24 -16.78 -0.89
CA GLY A 97 -4.18 -17.51 -1.55
C GLY A 97 -2.96 -17.61 -0.64
N THR A 98 -2.01 -18.46 -1.00
CA THR A 98 -0.77 -18.64 -0.25
C THR A 98 0.42 -18.45 -1.17
N VAL A 99 1.41 -17.67 -0.71
CA VAL A 99 2.61 -17.35 -1.48
C VAL A 99 3.83 -17.92 -0.78
N PRO A 100 4.67 -18.73 -1.45
CA PRO A 100 5.94 -19.16 -0.89
C PRO A 100 6.90 -17.97 -0.82
N LEU A 101 7.57 -17.75 0.32
CA LEU A 101 8.45 -16.61 0.54
C LEU A 101 9.82 -17.05 1.06
N ALA A 102 10.87 -16.60 0.34
CA ALA A 102 12.24 -16.53 0.86
C ALA A 102 12.52 -15.11 1.37
N PRO A 103 13.56 -14.91 2.20
CA PRO A 103 13.98 -13.56 2.56
C PRO A 103 14.27 -12.71 1.32
N GLY A 104 13.81 -11.46 1.34
CA GLY A 104 13.99 -10.54 0.22
C GLY A 104 12.98 -9.40 0.20
N GLN A 105 13.04 -8.65 -0.89
CA GLN A 105 12.16 -7.53 -1.19
C GLN A 105 11.28 -7.88 -2.38
N TYR A 106 9.99 -7.69 -2.22
CA TYR A 106 8.97 -8.02 -3.22
C TYR A 106 8.00 -6.86 -3.38
N ARG A 107 7.26 -6.89 -4.48
CA ARG A 107 6.09 -6.03 -4.68
C ARG A 107 4.84 -6.89 -4.69
N PHE A 108 3.71 -6.30 -4.35
CA PHE A 108 2.41 -6.88 -4.67
C PHE A 108 1.59 -5.87 -5.48
N VAL A 109 0.89 -6.35 -6.47
CA VAL A 109 0.18 -5.53 -7.46
C VAL A 109 -1.17 -6.13 -7.81
N CYS A 110 -2.08 -5.29 -8.30
CA CYS A 110 -3.26 -5.76 -9.03
C CYS A 110 -2.92 -5.81 -10.52
N THR A 111 -3.17 -6.95 -11.16
CA THR A 111 -2.86 -7.13 -12.59
C THR A 111 -4.07 -6.95 -13.50
N VAL A 112 -5.22 -6.56 -12.94
CA VAL A 112 -6.44 -6.29 -13.71
C VAL A 112 -6.30 -4.97 -14.46
N ALA A 113 -6.45 -5.01 -15.80
CA ALA A 113 -6.38 -3.83 -16.66
C ALA A 113 -5.17 -2.92 -16.33
N ASP A 114 -5.40 -1.64 -16.08
CA ASP A 114 -4.41 -0.60 -15.74
C ASP A 114 -4.39 -0.27 -14.23
N HIS A 115 -4.91 -1.15 -13.39
CA HIS A 115 -5.06 -0.88 -11.95
C HIS A 115 -3.72 -0.66 -11.24
N GLU A 116 -2.64 -1.34 -11.68
CA GLU A 116 -1.29 -1.11 -11.15
C GLU A 116 -0.82 0.32 -11.41
N GLU A 117 -0.97 0.82 -12.65
CA GLU A 117 -0.59 2.18 -13.02
C GLU A 117 -1.45 3.23 -12.30
N LEU A 118 -2.68 2.88 -11.93
CA LEU A 118 -3.59 3.74 -11.17
C LEU A 118 -3.30 3.77 -9.66
N GLY A 119 -2.37 2.94 -9.17
CA GLY A 119 -1.92 2.99 -7.78
C GLY A 119 -2.08 1.71 -6.97
N MET A 120 -2.60 0.63 -7.56
CA MET A 120 -2.75 -0.65 -6.84
C MET A 120 -1.43 -1.43 -6.79
N VAL A 121 -0.53 -0.95 -5.96
CA VAL A 121 0.80 -1.49 -5.73
C VAL A 121 1.20 -1.35 -4.26
N GLY A 122 1.93 -2.32 -3.74
CA GLY A 122 2.49 -2.28 -2.39
C GLY A 122 3.84 -2.97 -2.31
N GLU A 123 4.45 -2.89 -1.14
CA GLU A 123 5.75 -3.47 -0.83
C GLU A 123 5.63 -4.62 0.17
N LEU A 124 6.38 -5.67 -0.07
CA LEU A 124 6.50 -6.81 0.84
C LEU A 124 7.98 -7.05 1.14
N GLN A 125 8.35 -6.92 2.40
CA GLN A 125 9.68 -7.22 2.89
C GLN A 125 9.65 -8.49 3.74
N VAL A 126 10.50 -9.45 3.42
CA VAL A 126 10.69 -10.68 4.20
C VAL A 126 12.11 -10.67 4.77
N ARG A 127 12.24 -10.66 6.08
CA ARG A 127 13.50 -10.67 6.80
C ARG A 127 14.06 -12.08 6.94
N GLU A 128 15.35 -12.15 7.18
CA GLU A 128 16.07 -13.41 7.49
C GLU A 128 15.75 -13.94 8.90
#